data_065f0dc241f13378e454cac181d92964
#
_entry.id   065f0dc241f13378e454cac181d92964
#
_cell.length_a   1.000
_cell.length_b   1.000
_cell.length_c   1.000
_cell.angle_alpha   90.00
_cell.angle_beta   90.00
_cell.angle_gamma   90.00
#
_symmetry.space_group_name_H-M   'P 1'
#
loop_
_entity.id
_entity.type
_entity.pdbx_description
1 polymer ?
#
loop_
_entity_poly.entity_id
_entity_poly.type
_entity_poly.pdbx_seq_one_letter_code
_entity_poly.pdbx_strand_id
1 'polypeptide(L)'
;MPKEPFINNPKPFFGYSDNTHFENFLWMNGIPSYYGGSLFVEFAEQEKINDFTLKYLKLALFEEGEVELEASKDYSDIGLDWNNPENLSKQRDYEPNEGWIWDGNQNVEGLLWGGCLESIDELLRHNIAIPSQKDFENIILMTETSEEIPDANYVFRVYRALGERGILEKVKAILVGRPKAWEFNKQNTKEKKKNFEKINKKQ
;
A
#
# COMPACT_ATOMS: atom_id res chain seq x y z
N MET A 1 11.26 -6.46 -19.86
CA MET A 1 12.22 -7.24 -19.02
C MET A 1 12.04 -8.70 -19.37
N PRO A 2 13.10 -9.53 -19.52
CA PRO A 2 12.96 -10.97 -19.69
C PRO A 2 12.33 -11.59 -18.45
N LYS A 3 11.33 -12.44 -18.61
CA LYS A 3 10.52 -13.00 -17.51
C LYS A 3 11.01 -14.38 -17.05
N GLU A 4 11.68 -15.09 -17.90
CA GLU A 4 12.11 -16.47 -17.67
C GLU A 4 12.97 -16.66 -16.41
N PRO A 5 13.94 -15.77 -16.08
CA PRO A 5 14.72 -15.91 -14.85
C PRO A 5 13.88 -15.83 -13.58
N PHE A 6 12.81 -15.03 -13.59
CA PHE A 6 11.92 -14.86 -12.45
C PHE A 6 10.95 -16.04 -12.30
N ILE A 7 10.40 -16.54 -13.41
CA ILE A 7 9.49 -17.68 -13.41
C ILE A 7 10.21 -18.97 -13.01
N ASN A 8 11.42 -19.19 -13.54
CA ASN A 8 12.18 -20.41 -13.28
C ASN A 8 12.83 -20.47 -11.91
N ASN A 9 13.01 -19.34 -11.25
CA ASN A 9 13.61 -19.27 -9.93
C ASN A 9 12.98 -18.12 -9.10
N PRO A 10 11.69 -18.23 -8.73
CA PRO A 10 11.00 -17.19 -7.99
C PRO A 10 11.66 -16.98 -6.63
N LYS A 11 11.75 -15.73 -6.22
CA LYS A 11 12.25 -15.31 -4.92
C LYS A 11 11.19 -14.47 -4.23
N PRO A 12 11.05 -14.56 -2.90
CA PRO A 12 10.25 -13.59 -2.15
C PRO A 12 10.75 -12.17 -2.45
N PHE A 13 9.84 -11.31 -2.86
CA PHE A 13 10.13 -9.90 -3.11
C PHE A 13 9.26 -9.07 -2.16
N PHE A 14 9.90 -8.11 -1.50
CA PHE A 14 9.27 -7.17 -0.59
C PHE A 14 9.55 -5.75 -1.06
N GLY A 15 8.51 -4.94 -1.13
CA GLY A 15 8.64 -3.56 -1.51
C GLY A 15 7.35 -2.78 -1.33
N TYR A 16 7.38 -1.50 -1.65
CA TYR A 16 6.22 -0.61 -1.74
C TYR A 16 6.61 0.62 -2.56
N SER A 17 5.71 1.61 -2.70
CA SER A 17 5.95 2.82 -3.49
C SER A 17 6.29 2.44 -4.95
N ASP A 18 7.40 2.92 -5.50
CA ASP A 18 7.84 2.63 -6.89
C ASP A 18 8.04 1.14 -7.18
N ASN A 19 8.29 0.32 -6.15
CA ASN A 19 8.36 -1.13 -6.33
C ASN A 19 7.04 -1.72 -6.86
N THR A 20 5.93 -1.00 -6.76
CA THR A 20 4.64 -1.35 -7.39
C THR A 20 4.80 -1.72 -8.85
N HIS A 21 5.67 -1.06 -9.60
CA HIS A 21 5.94 -1.40 -11.00
C HIS A 21 6.49 -2.82 -11.16
N PHE A 22 7.46 -3.18 -10.31
CA PHE A 22 8.06 -4.50 -10.36
C PHE A 22 7.12 -5.57 -9.79
N GLU A 23 6.40 -5.28 -8.75
CA GLU A 23 5.41 -6.20 -8.15
C GLU A 23 4.29 -6.52 -9.12
N ASN A 24 3.78 -5.53 -9.85
CA ASN A 24 2.79 -5.77 -10.90
C ASN A 24 3.37 -6.55 -12.09
N PHE A 25 4.65 -6.36 -12.44
CA PHE A 25 5.32 -7.23 -13.40
C PHE A 25 5.39 -8.68 -12.89
N LEU A 26 5.73 -8.91 -11.63
CA LEU A 26 5.75 -10.24 -11.00
C LEU A 26 4.35 -10.86 -11.01
N TRP A 27 3.33 -10.09 -10.59
CA TRP A 27 1.94 -10.51 -10.58
C TRP A 27 1.45 -10.99 -11.95
N MET A 28 1.73 -10.23 -13.02
CA MET A 28 1.40 -10.60 -14.41
C MET A 28 2.09 -11.88 -14.89
N ASN A 29 3.11 -12.33 -14.19
CA ASN A 29 3.84 -13.58 -14.45
C ASN A 29 3.52 -14.69 -13.44
N GLY A 30 2.49 -14.51 -12.61
CA GLY A 30 2.05 -15.49 -11.61
C GLY A 30 2.99 -15.65 -10.42
N ILE A 31 3.81 -14.65 -10.13
CA ILE A 31 4.77 -14.65 -9.03
C ILE A 31 4.24 -13.72 -7.94
N PRO A 32 3.92 -14.25 -6.73
CA PRO A 32 3.48 -13.42 -5.62
C PRO A 32 4.62 -12.54 -5.09
N SER A 33 4.28 -11.37 -4.57
CA SER A 33 5.16 -10.45 -3.86
C SER A 33 4.48 -9.96 -2.58
N TYR A 34 5.25 -9.32 -1.72
CA TYR A 34 4.78 -8.78 -0.45
C TYR A 34 4.86 -7.26 -0.47
N TYR A 35 3.72 -6.60 -0.39
CA TYR A 35 3.67 -5.15 -0.33
C TYR A 35 4.01 -4.66 1.09
N GLY A 36 5.25 -4.22 1.29
CA GLY A 36 5.79 -3.80 2.59
C GLY A 36 7.23 -4.28 2.83
N GLY A 37 7.78 -4.00 4.00
CA GLY A 37 9.05 -4.56 4.45
C GLY A 37 10.30 -3.96 3.78
N SER A 38 10.48 -2.64 3.86
CA SER A 38 11.69 -1.97 3.38
C SER A 38 12.86 -2.09 4.35
N LEU A 39 14.07 -2.27 3.81
CA LEU A 39 15.30 -2.29 4.61
C LEU A 39 15.54 -0.97 5.35
N PHE A 40 15.23 0.17 4.71
CA PHE A 40 15.51 1.49 5.27
C PHE A 40 14.45 2.05 6.20
N VAL A 41 13.24 1.50 6.18
CA VAL A 41 12.14 2.01 7.00
C VAL A 41 11.81 1.02 8.12
N GLU A 42 11.40 -0.20 7.80
CA GLU A 42 10.98 -1.18 8.80
C GLU A 42 12.16 -1.86 9.47
N PHE A 43 13.15 -2.35 8.70
CA PHE A 43 14.31 -3.06 9.27
C PHE A 43 15.32 -2.10 9.90
N ALA A 44 15.45 -0.87 9.41
CA ALA A 44 16.32 0.15 9.97
C ALA A 44 15.58 1.09 10.92
N GLU A 45 14.44 0.69 11.45
CA GLU A 45 13.73 1.48 12.46
C GLU A 45 14.64 1.74 13.67
N GLN A 46 14.69 2.99 14.09
CA GLN A 46 15.55 3.42 15.17
C GLN A 46 15.19 2.69 16.48
N GLU A 47 16.19 2.36 17.26
CA GLU A 47 16.13 1.62 18.51
C GLU A 47 15.73 0.15 18.34
N LYS A 48 14.54 -0.13 17.80
CA LYS A 48 14.09 -1.49 17.48
C LYS A 48 12.98 -1.47 16.44
N ILE A 49 12.82 -2.58 15.73
CA ILE A 49 11.66 -2.79 14.86
C ILE A 49 10.40 -2.85 15.73
N ASN A 50 9.34 -2.14 15.33
CA ASN A 50 8.05 -2.21 16.00
C ASN A 50 7.55 -3.66 16.08
N ASP A 51 7.04 -4.06 17.25
CA ASP A 51 6.67 -5.46 17.51
C ASP A 51 5.54 -5.95 16.58
N PHE A 52 4.61 -5.08 16.18
CA PHE A 52 3.58 -5.41 15.20
C PHE A 52 4.16 -5.63 13.82
N THR A 53 5.04 -4.76 13.35
CA THR A 53 5.77 -4.92 12.09
C THR A 53 6.58 -6.20 12.08
N LEU A 54 7.33 -6.47 13.15
CA LEU A 54 8.12 -7.69 13.29
C LEU A 54 7.27 -8.96 13.25
N LYS A 55 6.08 -8.95 13.87
CA LYS A 55 5.11 -10.05 13.79
C LYS A 55 4.80 -10.39 12.33
N TYR A 56 4.38 -9.41 11.54
CA TYR A 56 3.96 -9.66 10.15
C TYR A 56 5.11 -9.94 9.20
N LEU A 57 6.30 -9.38 9.43
CA LEU A 57 7.50 -9.75 8.69
C LEU A 57 7.87 -11.22 8.93
N LYS A 58 7.79 -11.70 10.17
CA LYS A 58 8.03 -13.11 10.49
C LYS A 58 7.01 -14.03 9.86
N LEU A 59 5.73 -13.67 9.92
CA LEU A 59 4.67 -14.43 9.26
C LEU A 59 4.93 -14.55 7.76
N ALA A 60 5.26 -13.44 7.09
CA ALA A 60 5.50 -13.43 5.65
C ALA A 60 6.78 -14.18 5.23
N LEU A 61 7.82 -14.20 6.09
CA LEU A 61 9.12 -14.80 5.76
C LEU A 61 9.23 -16.28 6.14
N PHE A 62 8.56 -16.72 7.19
CA PHE A 62 8.84 -18.00 7.84
C PHE A 62 7.62 -18.87 8.12
N GLU A 63 6.41 -18.36 7.97
CA GLU A 63 5.21 -19.12 8.21
C GLU A 63 4.53 -19.49 6.89
N GLU A 64 3.90 -20.67 6.88
CA GLU A 64 3.11 -21.15 5.76
C GLU A 64 1.64 -21.26 6.18
N GLY A 65 0.72 -21.04 5.26
CA GLY A 65 -0.72 -21.20 5.48
C GLY A 65 -1.51 -19.91 5.54
N GLU A 66 -2.70 -19.97 6.06
CA GLU A 66 -3.60 -18.83 6.18
C GLU A 66 -3.21 -17.95 7.37
N VAL A 67 -3.18 -16.66 7.16
CA VAL A 67 -2.87 -15.65 8.17
C VAL A 67 -4.02 -14.67 8.27
N GLU A 68 -4.57 -14.51 9.47
CA GLU A 68 -5.53 -13.46 9.76
C GLU A 68 -4.77 -12.15 10.02
N LEU A 69 -5.12 -11.11 9.25
CA LEU A 69 -4.58 -9.78 9.46
C LEU A 69 -5.42 -9.04 10.51
N GLU A 70 -4.75 -8.39 11.43
CA GLU A 70 -5.35 -7.55 12.48
C GLU A 70 -5.02 -6.09 12.23
N ALA A 71 -5.88 -5.17 12.64
CA ALA A 71 -5.52 -3.76 12.67
C ALA A 71 -4.45 -3.49 13.72
N SER A 72 -3.45 -2.69 13.38
CA SER A 72 -2.48 -2.20 14.38
C SER A 72 -3.19 -1.36 15.44
N LYS A 73 -2.69 -1.39 16.67
CA LYS A 73 -3.21 -0.56 17.77
C LYS A 73 -2.80 0.90 17.64
N ASP A 74 -1.73 1.14 16.94
CA ASP A 74 -1.14 2.46 16.75
C ASP A 74 -0.49 2.57 15.37
N TYR A 75 -0.16 3.78 14.98
CA TYR A 75 0.56 4.10 13.77
C TYR A 75 1.47 5.31 13.97
N SER A 76 2.44 5.49 13.09
CA SER A 76 3.28 6.68 13.05
C SER A 76 3.28 7.30 11.66
N ASP A 77 2.86 8.55 11.55
CA ASP A 77 2.98 9.34 10.31
C ASP A 77 4.31 10.11 10.25
N ILE A 78 5.06 10.12 11.35
CA ILE A 78 6.26 10.94 11.53
C ILE A 78 7.49 10.07 11.30
N GLY A 79 8.16 10.27 10.18
CA GLY A 79 9.52 9.79 9.99
C GLY A 79 10.51 10.66 10.79
N LEU A 80 11.49 10.04 11.42
CA LEU A 80 12.61 10.77 12.00
C LEU A 80 13.60 11.11 10.89
N ASP A 81 14.11 12.35 10.89
CA ASP A 81 15.12 12.78 9.90
C ASP A 81 16.41 11.97 10.08
N TRP A 82 16.77 11.21 9.07
CA TRP A 82 17.99 10.37 9.05
C TRP A 82 19.28 11.16 9.06
N ASN A 83 19.23 12.43 8.63
CA ASN A 83 20.42 13.30 8.63
C ASN A 83 20.75 13.84 10.03
N ASN A 84 19.84 13.69 11.00
CA ASN A 84 20.09 14.08 12.38
C ASN A 84 20.55 12.87 13.20
N PRO A 85 21.85 12.78 13.59
CA PRO A 85 22.36 11.64 14.38
C PRO A 85 21.67 11.40 15.70
N GLU A 86 21.07 12.45 16.31
CA GLU A 86 20.33 12.31 17.56
C GLU A 86 19.06 11.45 17.40
N ASN A 87 18.54 11.37 16.19
CA ASN A 87 17.35 10.57 15.89
C ASN A 87 17.63 9.06 15.83
N LEU A 88 18.88 8.65 15.66
CA LEU A 88 19.24 7.23 15.58
C LEU A 88 18.95 6.44 16.86
N SER A 89 18.84 7.13 17.99
CA SER A 89 18.51 6.54 19.30
C SER A 89 17.12 6.93 19.82
N LYS A 90 16.27 7.46 18.96
CA LYS A 90 14.91 7.88 19.34
C LYS A 90 13.89 6.95 18.72
N GLN A 91 12.93 6.51 19.51
CA GLN A 91 11.74 5.83 18.99
C GLN A 91 10.83 6.86 18.29
N ARG A 92 10.12 6.44 17.26
CA ARG A 92 9.08 7.25 16.59
C ARG A 92 7.93 7.52 17.56
N ASP A 93 7.28 8.65 17.39
CA ASP A 93 6.02 8.93 18.08
C ASP A 93 4.89 8.14 17.42
N TYR A 94 4.08 7.46 18.22
CA TYR A 94 2.94 6.70 17.77
C TYR A 94 1.63 7.36 18.21
N GLU A 95 0.63 7.30 17.36
CA GLU A 95 -0.73 7.74 17.61
C GLU A 95 -1.67 6.52 17.66
N PRO A 96 -2.72 6.53 18.51
CA PRO A 96 -3.71 5.46 18.55
C PRO A 96 -4.40 5.27 17.19
N ASN A 97 -4.59 4.02 16.78
CA ASN A 97 -5.34 3.65 15.60
C ASN A 97 -6.74 3.20 16.01
N GLU A 98 -7.76 3.78 15.39
CA GLU A 98 -9.17 3.41 15.62
C GLU A 98 -9.57 2.10 14.91
N GLY A 99 -8.63 1.49 14.21
CA GLY A 99 -8.85 0.27 13.44
C GLY A 99 -9.25 0.53 12.00
N TRP A 100 -9.81 -0.50 11.36
CA TRP A 100 -10.26 -0.43 9.97
C TRP A 100 -11.66 0.15 9.86
N ILE A 101 -11.90 0.90 8.80
CA ILE A 101 -13.22 1.40 8.45
C ILE A 101 -13.76 0.50 7.33
N TRP A 102 -14.90 -0.10 7.56
CA TRP A 102 -15.57 -0.95 6.59
C TRP A 102 -16.76 -0.21 5.97
N ASP A 103 -16.86 -0.30 4.65
CA ASP A 103 -18.04 0.10 3.87
C ASP A 103 -18.53 -1.11 3.07
N GLY A 104 -19.78 -1.45 3.24
CA GLY A 104 -20.36 -2.69 2.72
C GLY A 104 -20.45 -3.81 3.76
N ASN A 105 -21.12 -4.90 3.38
CA ASN A 105 -21.46 -6.02 4.27
C ASN A 105 -21.21 -7.41 3.65
N GLN A 106 -20.46 -7.47 2.56
CA GLN A 106 -20.20 -8.72 1.85
C GLN A 106 -18.81 -9.26 2.20
N ASN A 107 -18.74 -10.57 2.43
CA ASN A 107 -17.48 -11.29 2.46
C ASN A 107 -17.10 -11.66 1.01
N VAL A 108 -15.89 -11.34 0.63
CA VAL A 108 -15.37 -11.60 -0.72
C VAL A 108 -14.02 -12.30 -0.65
N GLU A 109 -13.73 -13.08 -1.67
CA GLU A 109 -12.43 -13.72 -1.88
C GLU A 109 -11.90 -13.33 -3.26
N GLY A 110 -10.60 -13.05 -3.38
CA GLY A 110 -9.96 -12.67 -4.63
C GLY A 110 -8.46 -12.51 -4.50
N LEU A 111 -7.78 -12.37 -5.64
CA LEU A 111 -6.36 -12.06 -5.69
C LEU A 111 -6.13 -10.59 -5.41
N LEU A 112 -5.12 -10.26 -4.62
CA LEU A 112 -4.72 -8.87 -4.44
C LEU A 112 -3.96 -8.38 -5.68
N TRP A 113 -4.34 -7.22 -6.17
CA TRP A 113 -3.62 -6.46 -7.20
C TRP A 113 -3.70 -4.97 -6.86
N GLY A 114 -2.61 -4.25 -7.11
CA GLY A 114 -2.56 -2.82 -6.85
C GLY A 114 -1.21 -2.35 -6.35
N GLY A 115 -1.21 -1.47 -5.35
CA GLY A 115 -0.02 -0.89 -4.73
C GLY A 115 -0.12 0.63 -4.58
N CYS A 116 1.00 1.33 -4.74
CA CYS A 116 1.06 2.79 -4.73
C CYS A 116 0.23 3.39 -5.86
N LEU A 117 -0.69 4.29 -5.52
CA LEU A 117 -1.67 4.85 -6.46
C LEU A 117 -1.00 5.65 -7.58
N GLU A 118 0.08 6.36 -7.28
CA GLU A 118 0.87 7.11 -8.24
C GLU A 118 1.53 6.19 -9.26
N SER A 119 2.11 5.08 -8.83
CA SER A 119 2.67 4.06 -9.71
C SER A 119 1.60 3.35 -10.54
N ILE A 120 0.41 3.09 -9.94
CA ILE A 120 -0.74 2.54 -10.69
C ILE A 120 -1.19 3.51 -11.78
N ASP A 121 -1.25 4.82 -11.52
CA ASP A 121 -1.58 5.84 -12.53
C ASP A 121 -0.59 5.79 -13.70
N GLU A 122 0.69 5.63 -13.44
CA GLU A 122 1.71 5.47 -14.48
C GLU A 122 1.52 4.19 -15.29
N LEU A 123 1.29 3.05 -14.63
CA LEU A 123 0.99 1.79 -15.29
C LEU A 123 -0.26 1.90 -16.18
N LEU A 124 -1.29 2.59 -15.71
CA LEU A 124 -2.51 2.85 -16.49
C LEU A 124 -2.22 3.71 -17.71
N ARG A 125 -1.43 4.78 -17.59
CA ARG A 125 -1.05 5.67 -18.71
C ARG A 125 -0.30 4.93 -19.79
N HIS A 126 0.62 4.03 -19.41
CA HIS A 126 1.44 3.25 -20.34
C HIS A 126 0.78 1.96 -20.79
N ASN A 127 -0.32 1.54 -20.15
CA ASN A 127 -1.00 0.27 -20.36
C ASN A 127 -0.06 -0.92 -20.20
N ILE A 128 0.78 -0.90 -19.18
CA ILE A 128 1.79 -1.92 -18.88
C ILE A 128 1.46 -2.58 -17.55
N ALA A 129 1.60 -3.91 -17.47
CA ALA A 129 1.36 -4.71 -16.26
C ALA A 129 -0.04 -4.49 -15.65
N ILE A 130 -1.03 -4.26 -16.49
CA ILE A 130 -2.43 -4.14 -16.09
C ILE A 130 -3.13 -5.48 -16.39
N PRO A 131 -3.84 -6.07 -15.42
CA PRO A 131 -4.65 -7.27 -15.63
C PRO A 131 -5.68 -7.10 -16.74
N SER A 132 -6.07 -8.20 -17.35
CA SER A 132 -7.14 -8.17 -18.34
C SER A 132 -8.48 -7.82 -17.68
N GLN A 133 -9.44 -7.38 -18.50
CA GLN A 133 -10.80 -7.09 -18.02
C GLN A 133 -11.45 -8.30 -17.34
N LYS A 134 -11.08 -9.51 -17.72
CA LYS A 134 -11.57 -10.76 -17.11
C LYS A 134 -10.91 -11.04 -15.77
N ASP A 135 -9.62 -10.73 -15.63
CA ASP A 135 -8.88 -10.96 -14.38
C ASP A 135 -9.44 -10.08 -13.27
N PHE A 136 -9.87 -8.85 -13.58
CA PHE A 136 -10.46 -7.94 -12.59
C PHE A 136 -11.69 -8.50 -11.88
N GLU A 137 -12.42 -9.43 -12.49
CA GLU A 137 -13.57 -10.11 -11.86
C GLU A 137 -13.18 -10.99 -10.66
N ASN A 138 -11.89 -11.28 -10.49
CA ASN A 138 -11.35 -12.05 -9.36
C ASN A 138 -10.33 -11.26 -8.52
N ILE A 139 -10.32 -9.94 -8.62
CA ILE A 139 -9.34 -9.08 -7.95
C ILE A 139 -10.00 -8.34 -6.78
N ILE A 140 -9.24 -8.23 -5.69
CA ILE A 140 -9.41 -7.22 -4.66
C ILE A 140 -8.34 -6.15 -4.96
N LEU A 141 -8.80 -4.95 -5.29
CA LEU A 141 -7.92 -3.82 -5.59
C LEU A 141 -7.33 -3.26 -4.29
N MET A 142 -6.02 -3.20 -4.19
CA MET A 142 -5.33 -2.54 -3.08
C MET A 142 -4.68 -1.25 -3.58
N THR A 143 -4.91 -0.14 -2.89
CA THR A 143 -4.29 1.14 -3.19
C THR A 143 -3.82 1.84 -1.92
N GLU A 144 -2.69 2.51 -1.99
CA GLU A 144 -2.24 3.45 -0.97
C GLU A 144 -1.60 4.67 -1.66
N THR A 145 -1.41 5.76 -0.94
CA THR A 145 -0.78 6.97 -1.45
C THR A 145 0.60 7.16 -0.83
N SER A 146 1.56 7.59 -1.64
CA SER A 146 2.95 7.75 -1.22
C SER A 146 3.14 8.86 -0.15
N GLU A 147 4.36 8.93 0.35
CA GLU A 147 4.84 9.99 1.25
C GLU A 147 4.83 11.39 0.62
N GLU A 148 4.67 11.51 -0.69
CA GLU A 148 4.50 12.78 -1.39
C GLU A 148 3.15 13.46 -1.08
N ILE A 149 2.24 12.73 -0.46
CA ILE A 149 0.93 13.21 -0.01
C ILE A 149 0.17 13.87 -1.15
N PRO A 150 -0.19 13.13 -2.21
CA PRO A 150 -0.94 13.66 -3.32
C PRO A 150 -2.25 14.31 -2.84
N ASP A 151 -2.66 15.35 -3.52
CA ASP A 151 -3.91 16.02 -3.17
C ASP A 151 -5.14 15.17 -3.52
N ALA A 152 -6.25 15.47 -2.88
CA ALA A 152 -7.49 14.75 -3.05
C ALA A 152 -8.03 14.77 -4.49
N ASN A 153 -7.75 15.82 -5.27
CA ASN A 153 -8.16 15.87 -6.67
C ASN A 153 -7.33 14.92 -7.54
N TYR A 154 -6.05 14.75 -7.21
CA TYR A 154 -5.21 13.76 -7.89
C TYR A 154 -5.77 12.34 -7.63
N VAL A 155 -6.00 11.98 -6.37
CA VAL A 155 -6.58 10.68 -5.99
C VAL A 155 -7.90 10.46 -6.73
N PHE A 156 -8.80 11.44 -6.70
CA PHE A 156 -10.07 11.38 -7.42
C PHE A 156 -9.91 11.12 -8.91
N ARG A 157 -8.92 11.77 -9.56
CA ARG A 157 -8.68 11.59 -11.01
C ARG A 157 -8.20 10.18 -11.34
N VAL A 158 -7.36 9.59 -10.48
CA VAL A 158 -6.90 8.21 -10.69
C VAL A 158 -8.04 7.22 -10.51
N TYR A 159 -8.86 7.36 -9.46
CA TYR A 159 -10.05 6.52 -9.28
C TYR A 159 -11.05 6.70 -10.42
N ARG A 160 -11.23 7.91 -10.90
CA ARG A 160 -12.05 8.17 -12.09
C ARG A 160 -11.51 7.43 -13.32
N ALA A 161 -10.19 7.45 -13.54
CA ALA A 161 -9.58 6.70 -14.64
C ALA A 161 -9.77 5.19 -14.51
N LEU A 162 -9.71 4.64 -13.29
CA LEU A 162 -10.04 3.25 -13.00
C LEU A 162 -11.52 2.95 -13.33
N GLY A 163 -12.44 3.84 -12.96
CA GLY A 163 -13.87 3.72 -13.28
C GLY A 163 -14.13 3.79 -14.78
N GLU A 164 -13.59 4.80 -15.48
CA GLU A 164 -13.75 4.95 -16.94
C GLU A 164 -13.18 3.76 -17.74
N ARG A 165 -12.23 3.02 -17.17
CA ARG A 165 -11.74 1.75 -17.71
C ARG A 165 -12.60 0.54 -17.35
N GLY A 166 -13.68 0.73 -16.57
CA GLY A 166 -14.55 -0.35 -16.09
C GLY A 166 -13.90 -1.27 -15.05
N ILE A 167 -12.80 -0.86 -14.43
CA ILE A 167 -12.08 -1.66 -13.44
C ILE A 167 -12.85 -1.69 -12.13
N LEU A 168 -13.32 -0.52 -11.66
CA LEU A 168 -14.04 -0.41 -10.37
C LEU A 168 -15.36 -1.20 -10.35
N GLU A 169 -16.01 -1.37 -11.48
CA GLU A 169 -17.25 -2.15 -11.60
C GLU A 169 -17.01 -3.67 -11.50
N LYS A 170 -15.77 -4.11 -11.70
CA LYS A 170 -15.42 -5.53 -11.79
C LYS A 170 -14.76 -6.07 -10.54
N VAL A 171 -13.97 -5.25 -9.87
CA VAL A 171 -13.25 -5.70 -8.67
C VAL A 171 -14.21 -6.08 -7.56
N LYS A 172 -13.87 -7.11 -6.81
CA LYS A 172 -14.72 -7.65 -5.72
C LYS A 172 -14.76 -6.74 -4.50
N ALA A 173 -13.66 -6.05 -4.23
CA ALA A 173 -13.52 -5.09 -3.14
C ALA A 173 -12.35 -4.15 -3.41
N ILE A 174 -12.27 -3.09 -2.62
CA ILE A 174 -11.16 -2.15 -2.63
C ILE A 174 -10.61 -2.03 -1.21
N LEU A 175 -9.32 -2.23 -1.06
CA LEU A 175 -8.57 -1.96 0.16
C LEU A 175 -7.82 -0.64 -0.03
N VAL A 176 -8.09 0.33 0.82
CA VAL A 176 -7.41 1.64 0.76
C VAL A 176 -6.51 1.77 1.97
N GLY A 177 -5.22 1.90 1.71
CA GLY A 177 -4.23 2.17 2.74
C GLY A 177 -4.50 3.52 3.41
N ARG A 178 -4.21 3.63 4.69
CA ARG A 178 -4.34 4.89 5.43
C ARG A 178 -3.35 5.92 4.85
N PRO A 179 -3.84 7.06 4.31
CA PRO A 179 -2.94 8.06 3.74
C PRO A 179 -2.07 8.69 4.84
N LYS A 180 -0.81 8.90 4.53
CA LYS A 180 0.07 9.71 5.37
C LYS A 180 -0.51 11.13 5.46
N ALA A 181 -0.74 11.61 6.67
CA ALA A 181 -1.34 12.92 6.89
C ALA A 181 -0.33 13.95 7.45
N TRP A 182 0.95 13.61 7.50
CA TRP A 182 1.96 14.41 8.16
C TRP A 182 3.08 14.85 7.20
N GLU A 183 3.38 16.14 7.20
CA GLU A 183 4.56 16.73 6.59
C GLU A 183 5.48 17.29 7.69
N PHE A 184 6.78 17.36 7.43
CA PHE A 184 7.74 18.03 8.32
C PHE A 184 7.35 19.48 8.61
N ASN A 185 6.55 20.12 7.76
CA ASN A 185 5.93 21.42 7.97
C ASN A 185 4.50 21.29 8.47
N LYS A 186 4.31 21.42 9.76
CA LYS A 186 3.08 21.16 10.53
C LYS A 186 1.79 21.89 10.09
N GLN A 187 1.83 22.87 9.21
CA GLN A 187 0.67 23.76 8.99
C GLN A 187 -0.47 23.18 8.13
N ASN A 188 -0.26 22.14 7.33
CA ASN A 188 -1.27 21.66 6.38
C ASN A 188 -1.83 20.25 6.64
N THR A 189 -1.35 19.54 7.65
CA THR A 189 -1.63 18.12 7.85
C THR A 189 -3.07 17.82 8.27
N LYS A 190 -3.60 18.58 9.21
CA LYS A 190 -4.99 18.36 9.70
C LYS A 190 -6.04 18.70 8.64
N GLU A 191 -5.73 19.60 7.73
CA GLU A 191 -6.64 20.01 6.66
C GLU A 191 -6.64 18.99 5.52
N LYS A 192 -5.49 18.42 5.17
CA LYS A 192 -5.37 17.33 4.17
C LYS A 192 -6.09 16.07 4.65
N LYS A 193 -5.92 15.67 5.91
CA LYS A 193 -6.65 14.54 6.53
C LYS A 193 -8.17 14.74 6.48
N LYS A 194 -8.67 15.92 6.85
CA LYS A 194 -10.10 16.27 6.78
C LYS A 194 -10.66 16.25 5.34
N ASN A 195 -9.85 16.63 4.36
CA ASN A 195 -10.27 16.61 2.97
C ASN A 195 -10.35 15.19 2.42
N PHE A 196 -9.44 14.31 2.80
CA PHE A 196 -9.47 12.89 2.44
C PHE A 196 -10.68 12.17 3.06
N GLU A 197 -10.96 12.40 4.34
CA GLU A 197 -12.15 11.86 5.02
C GLU A 197 -13.47 12.34 4.38
N LYS A 198 -13.51 13.56 3.82
CA LYS A 198 -14.68 14.08 3.11
C LYS A 198 -14.92 13.41 1.76
N ILE A 199 -13.86 12.95 1.09
CA ILE A 199 -13.98 12.25 -0.20
C ILE A 199 -14.54 10.86 0.02
N ASN A 200 -14.00 10.13 1.00
CA ASN A 200 -14.47 8.79 1.34
C ASN A 200 -15.94 8.76 1.84
N LYS A 201 -16.48 9.91 2.33
CA LYS A 201 -17.89 10.02 2.74
C LYS A 201 -18.84 10.44 1.62
N LYS A 202 -18.34 10.73 0.41
CA LYS A 202 -19.16 11.15 -0.74
C LYS A 202 -19.28 10.10 -1.84
N GLN A 203 -18.64 8.95 -1.64
CA GLN A 203 -18.82 7.76 -2.48
C GLN A 203 -19.77 6.78 -1.80
#